data_5265e5d28763424665396290afe763cc
#
_entry.id   5265e5d28763424665396290afe763cc
#
_cell.length_a   1.000
_cell.length_b   1.000
_cell.length_c   1.000
_cell.angle_alpha   90.00
_cell.angle_beta   90.00
_cell.angle_gamma   90.00
#
_symmetry.space_group_name_H-M   'P 1'
#
loop_
_entity.id
_entity.type
_entity.pdbx_description
1 polymer ?
#
loop_
_entity_poly.entity_id
_entity_poly.type
_entity_poly.pdbx_seq_one_letter_code
_entity_poly.pdbx_strand_id
1 'polypeptide(L)'
;MRKNKKTLRAGIIGYGYMGKIRKKIIESSAVLKLDGVCDINRELIAADQSVKCKIYDSYKKLIASNIDIVFVCTPSSFSPQIVVDSLRIGKHVFCEKPPGRTLADVRLMIEQERKCPKLKLMFGFNHRYHPGILEARTIVDSKRFGKILFLKGTYGKSGGRNYLQSWRNQKEIAGGGILLDQGIHMLDLFRYFCGNFSEVKGFLSRMFWDTDVEDN
;
A
#
# COMPACT_ATOMS: atom_id res chain seq x y z
N MET A 1 -16.17 29.90 -10.61
CA MET A 1 -16.97 28.71 -10.96
C MET A 1 -16.26 27.46 -10.48
N ARG A 2 -16.72 26.76 -9.45
CA ARG A 2 -16.19 25.45 -9.04
C ARG A 2 -16.61 24.45 -10.12
N LYS A 3 -15.66 23.98 -10.94
CA LYS A 3 -15.91 22.84 -11.84
C LYS A 3 -16.48 21.71 -11.00
N ASN A 4 -17.66 21.21 -11.33
CA ASN A 4 -18.25 20.00 -10.74
C ASN A 4 -17.19 18.87 -10.83
N LYS A 5 -16.51 18.59 -9.73
CA LYS A 5 -15.56 17.46 -9.69
C LYS A 5 -16.36 16.17 -9.80
N LYS A 6 -16.20 15.45 -10.89
CA LYS A 6 -16.79 14.14 -11.07
C LYS A 6 -16.38 13.24 -9.90
N THR A 7 -17.34 12.69 -9.17
CA THR A 7 -17.09 11.69 -8.13
C THR A 7 -16.61 10.40 -8.79
N LEU A 8 -15.45 9.90 -8.36
CA LEU A 8 -14.89 8.64 -8.84
C LEU A 8 -15.48 7.46 -8.07
N ARG A 9 -15.82 6.41 -8.79
CA ARG A 9 -16.36 5.16 -8.26
C ARG A 9 -15.20 4.24 -7.86
N ALA A 10 -15.15 3.87 -6.59
CA ALA A 10 -14.05 3.10 -6.02
C ALA A 10 -14.46 1.65 -5.73
N GLY A 11 -13.53 0.72 -5.96
CA GLY A 11 -13.62 -0.66 -5.52
C GLY A 11 -12.49 -1.02 -4.56
N ILE A 12 -12.75 -1.86 -3.57
CA ILE A 12 -11.73 -2.38 -2.63
C ILE A 12 -11.55 -3.87 -2.87
N ILE A 13 -10.31 -4.29 -3.03
CA ILE A 13 -9.89 -5.70 -3.12
C ILE A 13 -9.02 -6.01 -1.90
N GLY A 14 -9.45 -6.98 -1.08
CA GLY A 14 -8.88 -7.24 0.24
C GLY A 14 -9.58 -6.43 1.33
N TYR A 15 -10.47 -7.06 2.10
CA TYR A 15 -11.30 -6.40 3.12
C TYR A 15 -10.83 -6.71 4.55
N GLY A 16 -9.52 -6.96 4.71
CA GLY A 16 -8.87 -7.05 6.01
C GLY A 16 -8.75 -5.68 6.70
N TYR A 17 -7.82 -5.56 7.65
CA TYR A 17 -7.60 -4.33 8.42
C TYR A 17 -7.44 -3.08 7.54
N MET A 18 -6.57 -3.13 6.51
CA MET A 18 -6.35 -1.97 5.64
C MET A 18 -7.56 -1.69 4.74
N GLY A 19 -8.24 -2.71 4.22
CA GLY A 19 -9.46 -2.52 3.44
C GLY A 19 -10.54 -1.78 4.21
N LYS A 20 -10.73 -2.10 5.49
CA LYS A 20 -11.67 -1.38 6.39
C LYS A 20 -11.27 0.07 6.62
N ILE A 21 -9.96 0.35 6.76
CA ILE A 21 -9.46 1.73 6.84
C ILE A 21 -9.74 2.48 5.53
N ARG A 22 -9.46 1.88 4.37
CA ARG A 22 -9.71 2.51 3.06
C ARG A 22 -11.19 2.76 2.81
N LYS A 23 -12.07 1.85 3.25
CA LYS A 23 -13.52 2.09 3.23
C LYS A 23 -13.88 3.38 3.94
N LYS A 24 -13.44 3.56 5.20
CA LYS A 24 -13.73 4.78 5.99
C LYS A 24 -13.23 6.04 5.28
N ILE A 25 -12.02 5.99 4.70
CA ILE A 25 -11.45 7.13 3.97
C ILE A 25 -12.26 7.44 2.70
N ILE A 26 -12.66 6.42 1.94
CA ILE A 26 -13.48 6.60 0.73
C ILE A 26 -14.83 7.22 1.10
N GLU A 27 -15.47 6.70 2.13
CA GLU A 27 -16.80 7.18 2.59
C GLU A 27 -16.76 8.60 3.15
N SER A 28 -15.63 9.04 3.71
CA SER A 28 -15.45 10.43 4.17
C SER A 28 -15.01 11.39 3.04
N SER A 29 -14.73 10.89 1.85
CA SER A 29 -14.24 11.68 0.73
C SER A 29 -15.38 12.35 -0.05
N ALA A 30 -15.22 13.63 -0.36
CA ALA A 30 -16.14 14.35 -1.24
C ALA A 30 -15.99 14.00 -2.75
N VAL A 31 -14.94 13.24 -3.12
CA VAL A 31 -14.60 12.94 -4.52
C VAL A 31 -14.55 11.45 -4.83
N LEU A 32 -14.79 10.59 -3.84
CA LEU A 32 -14.84 9.14 -4.00
C LEU A 32 -16.21 8.62 -3.53
N LYS A 33 -16.66 7.53 -4.16
CA LYS A 33 -17.82 6.76 -3.75
C LYS A 33 -17.46 5.28 -3.77
N LEU A 34 -17.68 4.57 -2.67
CA LEU A 34 -17.48 3.13 -2.63
C LEU A 34 -18.63 2.42 -3.35
N ASP A 35 -18.29 1.71 -4.41
CA ASP A 35 -19.26 1.00 -5.27
C ASP A 35 -19.17 -0.52 -5.14
N GLY A 36 -18.03 -1.04 -4.68
CA GLY A 36 -17.87 -2.47 -4.53
C GLY A 36 -16.70 -2.90 -3.65
N VAL A 37 -16.84 -4.07 -3.07
CA VAL A 37 -15.80 -4.73 -2.27
C VAL A 37 -15.65 -6.19 -2.70
N CYS A 38 -14.44 -6.73 -2.56
CA CYS A 38 -14.12 -8.11 -2.80
C CYS A 38 -13.08 -8.60 -1.78
N ASP A 39 -13.32 -9.77 -1.21
CA ASP A 39 -12.34 -10.52 -0.42
C ASP A 39 -12.55 -12.01 -0.64
N ILE A 40 -11.48 -12.80 -0.58
CA ILE A 40 -11.57 -14.27 -0.63
C ILE A 40 -12.27 -14.83 0.61
N ASN A 41 -12.07 -14.19 1.77
CA ASN A 41 -12.79 -14.47 2.99
C ASN A 41 -14.02 -13.56 3.09
N ARG A 42 -15.15 -14.07 2.66
CA ARG A 42 -16.42 -13.31 2.66
C ARG A 42 -16.94 -12.98 4.06
N GLU A 43 -16.56 -13.73 5.07
CA GLU A 43 -16.94 -13.47 6.46
C GLU A 43 -16.44 -12.13 6.95
N LEU A 44 -15.25 -11.69 6.49
CA LEU A 44 -14.70 -10.37 6.81
C LEU A 44 -15.59 -9.22 6.35
N ILE A 45 -16.27 -9.42 5.22
CA ILE A 45 -17.20 -8.44 4.66
C ILE A 45 -18.57 -8.56 5.38
N ALA A 46 -19.07 -9.78 5.55
CA ALA A 46 -20.35 -10.05 6.19
C ALA A 46 -20.41 -9.57 7.64
N ALA A 47 -19.28 -9.65 8.35
CA ALA A 47 -19.15 -9.14 9.72
C ALA A 47 -19.23 -7.61 9.84
N ASP A 48 -19.11 -6.88 8.73
CA ASP A 48 -19.22 -5.40 8.71
C ASP A 48 -20.57 -4.96 8.14
N GLN A 49 -21.57 -4.83 9.01
CA GLN A 49 -22.92 -4.40 8.66
C GLN A 49 -22.99 -2.99 8.02
N SER A 50 -21.91 -2.22 8.10
CA SER A 50 -21.84 -0.89 7.49
C SER A 50 -21.50 -0.94 5.99
N VAL A 51 -21.22 -2.11 5.41
CA VAL A 51 -21.01 -2.28 3.95
C VAL A 51 -22.35 -2.17 3.22
N LYS A 52 -22.52 -1.08 2.47
CA LYS A 52 -23.74 -0.80 1.69
C LYS A 52 -23.53 -0.90 0.18
N CYS A 53 -22.31 -1.23 -0.25
CA CYS A 53 -21.96 -1.39 -1.65
C CYS A 53 -22.08 -2.85 -2.11
N LYS A 54 -21.92 -3.07 -3.41
CA LYS A 54 -21.96 -4.43 -3.99
C LYS A 54 -20.77 -5.27 -3.54
N ILE A 55 -21.03 -6.52 -3.16
CA ILE A 55 -20.03 -7.52 -2.82
C ILE A 55 -19.78 -8.38 -4.06
N TYR A 56 -18.52 -8.48 -4.47
CA TYR A 56 -18.11 -9.29 -5.61
C TYR A 56 -17.43 -10.57 -5.15
N ASP A 57 -17.66 -11.66 -5.85
CA ASP A 57 -17.09 -12.99 -5.57
C ASP A 57 -15.66 -13.17 -6.11
N SER A 58 -15.22 -12.25 -6.98
CA SER A 58 -13.84 -12.22 -7.46
C SER A 58 -13.39 -10.81 -7.78
N TYR A 59 -12.10 -10.56 -7.64
CA TYR A 59 -11.53 -9.26 -8.01
C TYR A 59 -11.70 -8.96 -9.50
N LYS A 60 -11.65 -10.00 -10.36
CA LYS A 60 -11.85 -9.84 -11.82
C LYS A 60 -13.23 -9.27 -12.14
N LYS A 61 -14.28 -9.75 -11.48
CA LYS A 61 -15.63 -9.20 -11.63
C LYS A 61 -15.75 -7.77 -11.09
N LEU A 62 -15.07 -7.47 -9.98
CA LEU A 62 -15.06 -6.14 -9.42
C LEU A 62 -14.35 -5.16 -10.36
N ILE A 63 -13.15 -5.46 -10.85
CA ILE A 63 -12.43 -4.57 -11.75
C ILE A 63 -13.13 -4.41 -13.12
N ALA A 64 -13.85 -5.43 -13.61
CA ALA A 64 -14.65 -5.37 -14.82
C ALA A 64 -15.93 -4.53 -14.66
N SER A 65 -16.28 -4.17 -13.44
CA SER A 65 -17.49 -3.34 -13.19
C SER A 65 -17.23 -1.86 -13.52
N ASN A 66 -18.29 -1.06 -13.41
CA ASN A 66 -18.21 0.37 -13.71
C ASN A 66 -17.60 1.17 -12.55
N ILE A 67 -16.35 0.83 -12.16
CA ILE A 67 -15.54 1.60 -11.21
C ILE A 67 -14.45 2.36 -11.95
N ASP A 68 -13.93 3.43 -11.35
CA ASP A 68 -12.87 4.27 -11.92
C ASP A 68 -11.51 3.95 -11.27
N ILE A 69 -11.52 3.60 -9.97
CA ILE A 69 -10.31 3.35 -9.18
C ILE A 69 -10.45 2.10 -8.32
N VAL A 70 -9.36 1.36 -8.18
CA VAL A 70 -9.22 0.17 -7.34
C VAL A 70 -8.27 0.45 -6.18
N PHE A 71 -8.69 0.09 -4.97
CA PHE A 71 -7.86 0.03 -3.79
C PHE A 71 -7.46 -1.41 -3.53
N VAL A 72 -6.19 -1.74 -3.75
CA VAL A 72 -5.63 -3.09 -3.55
C VAL A 72 -5.06 -3.17 -2.15
N CYS A 73 -5.72 -3.94 -1.28
CA CYS A 73 -5.40 -4.11 0.14
C CYS A 73 -5.11 -5.58 0.50
N THR A 74 -4.67 -6.35 -0.47
CA THR A 74 -4.34 -7.77 -0.34
C THR A 74 -2.91 -7.98 0.18
N PRO A 75 -2.55 -9.18 0.65
CA PRO A 75 -1.16 -9.53 0.91
C PRO A 75 -0.27 -9.36 -0.31
N SER A 76 1.05 -9.17 -0.07
CA SER A 76 2.03 -8.77 -1.10
C SER A 76 2.13 -9.74 -2.27
N SER A 77 1.84 -11.04 -2.05
CA SER A 77 1.88 -12.07 -3.10
C SER A 77 0.78 -11.91 -4.16
N PHE A 78 -0.35 -11.31 -3.81
CA PHE A 78 -1.50 -11.17 -4.72
C PHE A 78 -1.56 -9.79 -5.39
N SER A 79 -1.00 -8.78 -4.74
CA SER A 79 -1.11 -7.39 -5.19
C SER A 79 -0.57 -7.15 -6.60
N PRO A 80 0.59 -7.70 -7.05
CA PRO A 80 1.14 -7.39 -8.35
C PRO A 80 0.22 -7.74 -9.52
N GLN A 81 -0.35 -8.95 -9.50
CA GLN A 81 -1.24 -9.40 -10.56
C GLN A 81 -2.53 -8.57 -10.59
N ILE A 82 -3.09 -8.25 -9.42
CA ILE A 82 -4.31 -7.42 -9.33
C ILE A 82 -4.05 -6.02 -9.87
N VAL A 83 -2.90 -5.41 -9.56
CA VAL A 83 -2.49 -4.10 -10.08
C VAL A 83 -2.38 -4.14 -11.60
N VAL A 84 -1.66 -5.13 -12.14
CA VAL A 84 -1.48 -5.30 -13.59
C VAL A 84 -2.81 -5.46 -14.31
N ASP A 85 -3.68 -6.34 -13.82
CA ASP A 85 -4.98 -6.57 -14.44
C ASP A 85 -5.88 -5.33 -14.38
N SER A 86 -5.83 -4.59 -13.27
CA SER A 86 -6.61 -3.36 -13.10
C SER A 86 -6.16 -2.27 -14.08
N LEU A 87 -4.85 -2.05 -14.21
CA LEU A 87 -4.30 -1.09 -15.17
C LEU A 87 -4.62 -1.50 -16.61
N ARG A 88 -4.50 -2.79 -16.94
CA ARG A 88 -4.76 -3.31 -18.29
C ARG A 88 -6.18 -3.01 -18.76
N ILE A 89 -7.16 -3.03 -17.87
CA ILE A 89 -8.57 -2.75 -18.20
C ILE A 89 -8.98 -1.30 -17.92
N GLY A 90 -8.01 -0.40 -17.72
CA GLY A 90 -8.27 1.04 -17.68
C GLY A 90 -8.66 1.59 -16.31
N LYS A 91 -8.30 0.93 -15.20
CA LYS A 91 -8.59 1.42 -13.84
C LYS A 91 -7.38 2.13 -13.25
N HIS A 92 -7.60 3.27 -12.56
CA HIS A 92 -6.61 3.81 -11.64
C HIS A 92 -6.41 2.86 -10.48
N VAL A 93 -5.21 2.84 -9.89
CA VAL A 93 -4.89 1.91 -8.80
C VAL A 93 -4.21 2.64 -7.65
N PHE A 94 -4.75 2.43 -6.46
CA PHE A 94 -4.06 2.63 -5.20
C PHE A 94 -3.74 1.26 -4.62
N CYS A 95 -2.47 0.95 -4.42
CA CYS A 95 -2.03 -0.33 -3.86
C CYS A 95 -1.36 -0.12 -2.50
N GLU A 96 -1.68 -0.97 -1.52
CA GLU A 96 -1.00 -0.95 -0.23
C GLU A 96 0.48 -1.32 -0.37
N LYS A 97 1.26 -0.86 0.58
CA LYS A 97 2.66 -1.24 0.72
C LYS A 97 2.79 -2.64 1.38
N PRO A 98 3.88 -3.36 1.14
CA PRO A 98 4.90 -3.14 0.13
C PRO A 98 4.35 -3.40 -1.28
N PRO A 99 4.94 -2.80 -2.32
CA PRO A 99 4.44 -2.93 -3.69
C PRO A 99 4.53 -4.35 -4.26
N GLY A 100 5.26 -5.24 -3.63
CA GLY A 100 5.43 -6.64 -4.01
C GLY A 100 6.40 -7.32 -3.09
N ARG A 101 6.64 -8.61 -3.29
CA ARG A 101 7.59 -9.42 -2.51
C ARG A 101 9.01 -9.28 -3.03
N THR A 102 9.14 -9.10 -4.34
CA THR A 102 10.40 -9.15 -5.07
C THR A 102 10.53 -7.98 -6.02
N LEU A 103 11.74 -7.74 -6.49
CA LEU A 103 12.00 -6.77 -7.56
C LEU A 103 11.26 -7.13 -8.86
N ALA A 104 11.08 -8.43 -9.15
CA ALA A 104 10.33 -8.90 -10.32
C ALA A 104 8.86 -8.48 -10.24
N ASP A 105 8.23 -8.62 -9.06
CA ASP A 105 6.86 -8.16 -8.82
C ASP A 105 6.71 -6.65 -9.13
N VAL A 106 7.66 -5.85 -8.64
CA VAL A 106 7.63 -4.39 -8.84
C VAL A 106 7.87 -4.02 -10.31
N ARG A 107 8.81 -4.68 -10.98
CA ARG A 107 9.09 -4.46 -12.41
C ARG A 107 7.86 -4.75 -13.27
N LEU A 108 7.15 -5.83 -13.00
CA LEU A 108 5.91 -6.19 -13.71
C LEU A 108 4.86 -5.06 -13.64
N MET A 109 4.69 -4.47 -12.47
CA MET A 109 3.74 -3.36 -12.28
C MET A 109 4.21 -2.08 -12.99
N ILE A 110 5.51 -1.75 -12.92
CA ILE A 110 6.10 -0.59 -13.61
C ILE A 110 5.96 -0.73 -15.13
N GLU A 111 6.22 -1.91 -15.69
CA GLU A 111 6.07 -2.17 -17.12
C GLU A 111 4.62 -1.98 -17.58
N GLN A 112 3.66 -2.45 -16.79
CA GLN A 112 2.25 -2.25 -17.11
C GLN A 112 1.83 -0.78 -16.95
N GLU A 113 2.29 -0.08 -15.93
CA GLU A 113 2.01 1.35 -15.71
C GLU A 113 2.51 2.19 -16.88
N ARG A 114 3.72 1.92 -17.38
CA ARG A 114 4.29 2.61 -18.56
C ARG A 114 3.44 2.43 -19.83
N LYS A 115 2.75 1.29 -19.98
CA LYS A 115 1.82 1.04 -21.08
C LYS A 115 0.51 1.82 -20.94
N CYS A 116 0.24 2.37 -19.77
CA CYS A 116 -1.01 3.04 -19.44
C CYS A 116 -0.78 4.47 -18.91
N PRO A 117 -0.14 5.39 -19.65
CA PRO A 117 0.35 6.68 -19.15
C PRO A 117 -0.76 7.63 -18.67
N LYS A 118 -2.02 7.39 -19.05
CA LYS A 118 -3.18 8.16 -18.59
C LYS A 118 -3.70 7.67 -17.24
N LEU A 119 -3.34 6.47 -16.82
CA LEU A 119 -3.74 5.93 -15.54
C LEU A 119 -2.75 6.33 -14.44
N LYS A 120 -3.22 6.25 -13.20
CA LYS A 120 -2.40 6.54 -12.03
C LYS A 120 -2.26 5.27 -11.20
N LEU A 121 -1.01 4.94 -10.89
CA LEU A 121 -0.64 3.94 -9.90
C LEU A 121 0.02 4.65 -8.72
N MET A 122 -0.50 4.41 -7.53
CA MET A 122 0.04 4.97 -6.29
C MET A 122 0.17 3.88 -5.24
N PHE A 123 1.25 3.91 -4.47
CA PHE A 123 1.46 3.00 -3.35
C PHE A 123 1.24 3.68 -2.01
N GLY A 124 0.81 2.90 -1.01
CA GLY A 124 0.38 3.36 0.30
C GLY A 124 1.51 3.76 1.25
N PHE A 125 2.49 4.52 0.80
CA PHE A 125 3.54 5.12 1.65
C PHE A 125 3.00 6.31 2.43
N ASN A 126 2.08 6.02 3.35
CA ASN A 126 1.30 7.02 4.08
C ASN A 126 2.14 7.92 5.01
N HIS A 127 3.33 7.48 5.44
CA HIS A 127 4.22 8.29 6.29
C HIS A 127 4.63 9.60 5.64
N ARG A 128 4.73 9.68 4.30
CA ARG A 128 5.00 10.91 3.57
C ARG A 128 3.97 12.01 3.83
N TYR A 129 2.75 11.64 4.22
CA TYR A 129 1.61 12.54 4.43
C TYR A 129 1.36 12.82 5.91
N HIS A 130 2.22 12.32 6.81
CA HIS A 130 2.15 12.68 8.22
C HIS A 130 2.47 14.17 8.39
N PRO A 131 1.69 14.94 9.17
CA PRO A 131 1.90 16.38 9.33
C PRO A 131 3.35 16.77 9.68
N GLY A 132 3.98 16.06 10.61
CA GLY A 132 5.38 16.30 10.96
C GLY A 132 6.37 16.04 9.82
N ILE A 133 6.10 15.08 8.92
CA ILE A 133 6.93 14.82 7.75
C ILE A 133 6.75 15.89 6.68
N LEU A 134 5.53 16.37 6.49
CA LEU A 134 5.27 17.50 5.58
C LEU A 134 5.95 18.78 6.07
N GLU A 135 5.88 19.07 7.37
CA GLU A 135 6.57 20.21 7.97
C GLU A 135 8.09 20.06 7.83
N ALA A 136 8.65 18.90 8.17
CA ALA A 136 10.08 18.63 7.99
C ALA A 136 10.51 18.82 6.52
N ARG A 137 9.68 18.42 5.56
CA ARG A 137 9.95 18.64 4.14
C ARG A 137 9.98 20.13 3.79
N THR A 138 9.04 20.90 4.30
CA THR A 138 9.00 22.36 4.11
C THR A 138 10.27 23.02 4.66
N ILE A 139 10.73 22.61 5.84
CA ILE A 139 11.96 23.10 6.45
C ILE A 139 13.19 22.77 5.58
N VAL A 140 13.29 21.52 5.12
CA VAL A 140 14.39 21.08 4.25
C VAL A 140 14.40 21.84 2.92
N ASP A 141 13.25 22.00 2.29
CA ASP A 141 13.12 22.69 1.01
C ASP A 141 13.42 24.18 1.11
N SER A 142 13.18 24.80 2.27
CA SER A 142 13.53 26.19 2.55
C SER A 142 15.03 26.46 2.59
N LYS A 143 15.86 25.42 2.72
CA LYS A 143 17.33 25.48 2.89
C LYS A 143 17.80 26.33 4.07
N ARG A 144 16.89 26.70 4.98
CA ARG A 144 17.17 27.58 6.13
C ARG A 144 18.31 27.05 7.00
N PHE A 145 18.42 25.75 7.14
CA PHE A 145 19.45 25.08 7.97
C PHE A 145 20.54 24.40 7.13
N GLY A 146 20.62 24.71 5.83
CA GLY A 146 21.59 24.12 4.92
C GLY A 146 21.17 22.72 4.41
N LYS A 147 22.15 21.88 4.09
CA LYS A 147 21.93 20.53 3.55
C LYS A 147 21.79 19.51 4.67
N ILE A 148 21.03 18.44 4.41
CA ILE A 148 20.97 17.27 5.30
C ILE A 148 22.35 16.61 5.30
N LEU A 149 22.90 16.38 6.49
CA LEU A 149 24.18 15.68 6.66
C LEU A 149 23.99 14.17 6.80
N PHE A 150 22.99 13.75 7.58
CA PHE A 150 22.60 12.35 7.74
C PHE A 150 21.17 12.23 8.21
N LEU A 151 20.59 11.05 8.03
CA LEU A 151 19.29 10.66 8.59
C LEU A 151 19.49 9.42 9.45
N LYS A 152 18.82 9.38 10.59
CA LYS A 152 18.75 8.21 11.46
C LYS A 152 17.29 7.92 11.77
N GLY A 153 16.90 6.66 11.73
CA GLY A 153 15.56 6.22 12.09
C GLY A 153 15.58 4.84 12.70
N THR A 154 14.66 4.61 13.63
CA THR A 154 14.38 3.31 14.21
C THR A 154 12.90 3.01 13.99
N TYR A 155 12.60 1.84 13.48
CA TYR A 155 11.23 1.40 13.27
C TYR A 155 11.08 -0.01 13.81
N GLY A 156 10.42 -0.13 14.94
CA GLY A 156 10.20 -1.40 15.61
C GLY A 156 8.70 -1.70 15.76
N LYS A 157 8.39 -2.97 15.88
CA LYS A 157 7.07 -3.49 16.18
C LYS A 157 7.21 -4.69 17.10
N SER A 158 6.59 -4.64 18.26
CA SER A 158 6.67 -5.71 19.27
C SER A 158 5.98 -7.03 18.86
N GLY A 159 5.25 -7.05 17.76
CA GLY A 159 4.40 -8.18 17.41
C GLY A 159 3.06 -8.12 18.14
N GLY A 160 2.69 -9.16 18.83
CA GLY A 160 1.44 -9.31 19.58
C GLY A 160 1.05 -10.77 19.73
N ARG A 161 -0.03 -11.06 20.44
CA ARG A 161 -0.44 -12.44 20.78
C ARG A 161 -0.59 -13.37 19.55
N ASN A 162 -1.01 -12.82 18.40
CA ASN A 162 -1.23 -13.60 17.16
C ASN A 162 -0.17 -13.31 16.10
N TYR A 163 1.01 -12.82 16.49
CA TYR A 163 2.05 -12.42 15.53
C TYR A 163 2.47 -13.57 14.63
N LEU A 164 2.75 -14.75 15.20
CA LEU A 164 3.20 -15.95 14.47
C LEU A 164 2.18 -16.44 13.42
N GLN A 165 0.89 -16.19 13.65
CA GLN A 165 -0.19 -16.61 12.73
C GLN A 165 -0.39 -15.63 11.57
N SER A 166 0.33 -14.51 11.57
CA SER A 166 0.19 -13.51 10.52
C SER A 166 0.83 -13.99 9.21
N TRP A 167 0.15 -13.76 8.09
CA TRP A 167 0.70 -13.99 6.76
C TRP A 167 2.01 -13.20 6.51
N ARG A 168 2.26 -12.15 7.28
CA ARG A 168 3.48 -11.34 7.23
C ARG A 168 4.72 -12.10 7.64
N ASN A 169 4.56 -13.20 8.36
CA ASN A 169 5.63 -14.08 8.80
C ASN A 169 5.87 -15.26 7.87
N GLN A 170 5.10 -15.35 6.78
CA GLN A 170 5.24 -16.37 5.75
C GLN A 170 5.98 -15.76 4.55
N LYS A 171 7.22 -16.16 4.33
CA LYS A 171 8.10 -15.60 3.28
C LYS A 171 7.48 -15.65 1.89
N GLU A 172 6.79 -16.72 1.58
CA GLU A 172 6.10 -16.95 0.30
C GLU A 172 5.00 -15.90 0.03
N ILE A 173 4.36 -15.39 1.08
CA ILE A 173 3.25 -14.43 0.99
C ILE A 173 3.75 -12.99 1.17
N ALA A 174 4.60 -12.77 2.14
CA ALA A 174 5.10 -11.42 2.49
C ALA A 174 6.31 -11.00 1.67
N GLY A 175 7.22 -11.93 1.34
CA GLY A 175 8.48 -11.67 0.65
C GLY A 175 9.66 -11.38 1.56
N GLY A 176 9.42 -10.92 2.79
CA GLY A 176 10.38 -10.60 3.83
C GLY A 176 9.68 -10.22 5.12
N GLY A 177 10.45 -9.99 6.16
CA GLY A 177 9.95 -9.72 7.50
C GLY A 177 9.83 -8.23 7.83
N ILE A 178 10.40 -7.85 8.98
CA ILE A 178 10.25 -6.51 9.55
C ILE A 178 10.82 -5.42 8.64
N LEU A 179 11.89 -5.69 7.91
CA LEU A 179 12.46 -4.72 6.99
C LEU A 179 11.48 -4.39 5.87
N LEU A 180 10.87 -5.41 5.25
CA LEU A 180 9.92 -5.21 4.15
C LEU A 180 8.55 -4.72 4.64
N ASP A 181 8.09 -5.15 5.83
CA ASP A 181 6.79 -4.71 6.37
C ASP A 181 6.85 -3.29 6.95
N GLN A 182 7.86 -2.98 7.76
CA GLN A 182 7.95 -1.70 8.48
C GLN A 182 9.14 -0.85 8.01
N GLY A 183 10.32 -1.44 7.89
CA GLY A 183 11.54 -0.73 7.51
C GLY A 183 11.43 -0.04 6.15
N ILE A 184 10.61 -0.56 5.25
CA ILE A 184 10.34 0.05 3.94
C ILE A 184 9.80 1.49 4.06
N HIS A 185 9.06 1.80 5.12
CA HIS A 185 8.61 3.17 5.38
C HIS A 185 9.77 4.11 5.70
N MET A 186 10.76 3.63 6.45
CA MET A 186 11.96 4.43 6.77
C MET A 186 12.82 4.62 5.54
N LEU A 187 13.01 3.56 4.74
CA LEU A 187 13.75 3.66 3.47
C LEU A 187 13.06 4.62 2.50
N ASP A 188 11.74 4.58 2.44
CA ASP A 188 10.94 5.51 1.64
C ASP A 188 11.11 6.96 2.10
N LEU A 189 11.09 7.23 3.40
CA LEU A 189 11.33 8.56 3.95
C LEU A 189 12.77 9.03 3.72
N PHE A 190 13.76 8.17 3.89
CA PHE A 190 15.16 8.54 3.60
C PHE A 190 15.32 8.92 2.14
N ARG A 191 14.73 8.15 1.23
CA ARG A 191 14.71 8.50 -0.19
C ARG A 191 13.92 9.76 -0.49
N TYR A 192 12.82 9.99 0.23
CA TYR A 192 12.00 11.20 0.09
C TYR A 192 12.77 12.46 0.45
N PHE A 193 13.62 12.43 1.47
CA PHE A 193 14.40 13.57 1.91
C PHE A 193 15.73 13.74 1.17
N CYS A 194 16.44 12.65 0.90
CA CYS A 194 17.82 12.68 0.39
C CYS A 194 17.98 12.19 -1.06
N GLY A 195 16.94 11.65 -1.68
CA GLY A 195 17.04 11.09 -3.04
C GLY A 195 17.48 9.62 -3.06
N ASN A 196 18.07 9.19 -4.16
CA ASN A 196 18.43 7.79 -4.37
C ASN A 196 19.63 7.38 -3.52
N PHE A 197 19.65 6.11 -3.10
CA PHE A 197 20.81 5.50 -2.45
C PHE A 197 21.90 5.22 -3.48
N SER A 198 23.14 5.51 -3.15
CA SER A 198 24.32 5.14 -3.94
C SER A 198 24.86 3.77 -3.53
N GLU A 199 24.77 3.44 -2.24
CA GLU A 199 25.22 2.18 -1.68
C GLU A 199 24.29 1.78 -0.54
N VAL A 200 24.11 0.46 -0.36
CA VAL A 200 23.33 -0.11 0.75
C VAL A 200 24.13 -1.25 1.37
N LYS A 201 24.24 -1.24 2.69
CA LYS A 201 24.77 -2.36 3.49
C LYS A 201 23.74 -2.69 4.56
N GLY A 202 23.53 -3.94 4.84
CA GLY A 202 22.54 -4.37 5.81
C GLY A 202 22.89 -5.71 6.44
N PHE A 203 22.37 -5.92 7.63
CA PHE A 203 22.40 -7.18 8.34
C PHE A 203 20.98 -7.56 8.66
N LEU A 204 20.64 -8.82 8.47
CA LEU A 204 19.32 -9.37 8.76
C LEU A 204 19.50 -10.56 9.70
N SER A 205 18.63 -10.66 10.69
CA SER A 205 18.63 -11.78 11.63
C SER A 205 17.24 -12.18 12.06
N ARG A 206 17.12 -13.37 12.60
CA ARG A 206 15.96 -13.83 13.39
C ARG A 206 16.47 -14.00 14.81
N MET A 207 16.00 -13.17 15.71
CA MET A 207 16.50 -13.13 17.07
C MET A 207 15.46 -13.51 18.10
N PHE A 208 14.20 -13.25 17.83
CA PHE A 208 13.14 -13.41 18.83
C PHE A 208 12.02 -14.35 18.35
N TRP A 209 11.52 -14.16 17.12
CA TRP A 209 10.40 -14.92 16.62
C TRP A 209 10.85 -16.13 15.78
N ASP A 210 10.24 -17.28 16.02
CA ASP A 210 10.42 -18.45 15.14
C ASP A 210 9.52 -18.33 13.91
N THR A 211 10.06 -17.66 12.88
CA THR A 211 9.35 -17.35 11.62
C THR A 211 10.25 -17.62 10.42
N ASP A 212 9.70 -17.62 9.22
CA ASP A 212 10.47 -17.81 7.97
C ASP A 212 11.18 -16.52 7.51
N VAL A 213 10.93 -15.41 8.19
CA VAL A 213 11.39 -14.07 7.81
C VAL A 213 12.21 -13.43 8.93
N GLU A 214 12.99 -12.44 8.58
CA GLU A 214 13.78 -11.66 9.57
C GLU A 214 12.86 -10.85 10.50
N ASP A 215 13.26 -10.75 11.76
CA ASP A 215 12.61 -9.92 12.79
C ASP A 215 13.52 -8.78 13.29
N ASN A 216 14.78 -8.73 12.76
CA ASN A 216 15.77 -7.71 13.10
C ASN A 216 16.73 -7.46 11.92
#